data_574a61f7214a26bd8ec100e4305cedaa
#
_entry.id   574a61f7214a26bd8ec100e4305cedaa
#
_cell.length_a   1.000
_cell.length_b   1.000
_cell.length_c   1.000
_cell.angle_alpha   90.00
_cell.angle_beta   90.00
_cell.angle_gamma   90.00
#
_symmetry.space_group_name_H-M   'P 1'
#
loop_
_entity.id
_entity.type
_entity.pdbx_description
1 polymer ?
#
loop_
_entity_poly.entity_id
_entity_poly.type
_entity_poly.pdbx_seq_one_letter_code
_entity_poly.pdbx_strand_id
1 'polypeptide(L)'
;YVVSDALELQVGIDWRTAAIEHAREVRDLLGGDYYVDFADDNAPDGKVVRLGDEIAYHNSTTVDWFGAFLQGKYDVAKFNLYGMGGISTIGYTYKDHFSVEKELVEADNITTFQIKGGGRYNLDDRMSAFANIGYVQKPPILDNVIAYDGTVSQDPDNEKFISNEFGGEYNSDKVSVKLSSYNTQWKDRNLTKSVNTGQGDSGDTDIIYLTGVNQSHKGWEVESQIALHEMVDLNLAISNGVWKFDGDAKGDYQEMEYNEDGQVIGQTTTEYEYALDGLKVGDMPQTSYVGGLTVKPIEGLRIQGLYKWYDNHYSDWSPDSREVSGDVDRAQVWKTPSYGKLDLHLSYKLPTVGGLDMTLSGHLFNALDDVYVQDAVDNSQYNGFGDKVHAAHNAEVFLGTPRHFNVGLSVNF
;
A
#
# COMPACT_ATOMS: atom_id res chain seq x y z
N TYR A 1 -21.79 -14.67 19.28
CA TYR A 1 -22.82 -15.02 20.27
C TYR A 1 -24.10 -14.25 19.97
N VAL A 2 -25.19 -14.94 19.69
CA VAL A 2 -26.52 -14.35 19.46
C VAL A 2 -27.17 -14.11 20.82
N VAL A 3 -27.33 -12.85 21.20
CA VAL A 3 -27.93 -12.47 22.49
C VAL A 3 -29.45 -12.48 22.38
N SER A 4 -29.98 -12.03 21.23
CA SER A 4 -31.41 -12.04 20.89
C SER A 4 -31.54 -11.98 19.36
N ASP A 5 -32.76 -12.08 18.85
CA ASP A 5 -33.05 -11.94 17.41
C ASP A 5 -32.58 -10.59 16.83
N ALA A 6 -32.42 -9.58 17.69
CA ALA A 6 -32.01 -8.23 17.31
C ALA A 6 -30.54 -7.92 17.59
N LEU A 7 -29.87 -8.66 18.47
CA LEU A 7 -28.51 -8.36 18.95
C LEU A 7 -27.55 -9.53 18.81
N GLU A 8 -26.53 -9.34 17.99
CA GLU A 8 -25.39 -10.23 17.83
C GLU A 8 -24.13 -9.58 18.40
N LEU A 9 -23.35 -10.31 19.20
CA LEU A 9 -22.07 -9.89 19.74
C LEU A 9 -20.97 -10.86 19.30
N GLN A 10 -19.85 -10.29 18.89
CA GLN A 10 -18.64 -11.03 18.56
C GLN A 10 -17.48 -10.53 19.39
N VAL A 11 -16.76 -11.43 20.03
CA VAL A 11 -15.52 -11.18 20.76
C VAL A 11 -14.42 -11.99 20.10
N GLY A 12 -13.26 -11.41 19.95
CA GLY A 12 -12.10 -12.10 19.42
C GLY A 12 -10.81 -11.67 20.07
N ILE A 13 -9.85 -12.57 20.05
CA ILE A 13 -8.46 -12.33 20.39
C ILE A 13 -7.61 -12.73 19.18
N ASP A 14 -6.50 -12.02 18.97
CA ASP A 14 -5.53 -12.28 17.93
C ASP A 14 -4.14 -12.27 18.56
N TRP A 15 -3.40 -13.33 18.34
CA TRP A 15 -2.01 -13.44 18.75
C TRP A 15 -1.15 -13.91 17.59
N ARG A 16 -0.10 -13.19 17.32
CA ARG A 16 0.84 -13.50 16.23
C ARG A 16 2.25 -13.26 16.72
N THR A 17 3.14 -14.10 16.25
CA THR A 17 4.58 -13.92 16.39
C THR A 17 5.23 -14.20 15.04
N ALA A 18 6.24 -13.41 14.67
CA ALA A 18 7.05 -13.64 13.49
C ALA A 18 8.51 -13.45 13.85
N ALA A 19 9.35 -14.44 13.51
CA ALA A 19 10.78 -14.30 13.52
C ALA A 19 11.25 -14.18 12.07
N ILE A 20 11.97 -13.12 11.78
CA ILE A 20 12.42 -12.74 10.44
C ILE A 20 13.93 -12.64 10.47
N GLU A 21 14.59 -13.27 9.53
CA GLU A 21 16.03 -13.17 9.32
C GLU A 21 16.26 -12.54 7.95
N HIS A 22 17.03 -11.44 7.93
CA HIS A 22 17.43 -10.74 6.72
C HIS A 22 18.94 -10.83 6.56
N ALA A 23 19.37 -11.39 5.44
CA ALA A 23 20.77 -11.46 5.08
C ALA A 23 20.92 -11.25 3.57
N ARG A 24 22.09 -10.78 3.16
CA ARG A 24 22.52 -10.82 1.78
C ARG A 24 23.57 -11.91 1.62
N GLU A 25 23.37 -12.78 0.64
CA GLU A 25 24.27 -13.89 0.36
C GLU A 25 24.99 -13.71 -0.98
N VAL A 26 26.21 -14.19 -1.06
CA VAL A 26 26.97 -14.27 -2.31
C VAL A 26 26.30 -15.25 -3.25
N ARG A 27 25.70 -14.74 -4.32
CA ARG A 27 24.99 -15.55 -5.32
C ARG A 27 25.89 -15.99 -6.48
N ASP A 28 26.87 -15.16 -6.86
CA ASP A 28 27.80 -15.44 -7.96
C ASP A 28 29.13 -14.70 -7.68
N LEU A 29 30.25 -15.33 -7.95
CA LEU A 29 31.59 -14.75 -7.81
C LEU A 29 32.16 -14.25 -9.16
N LEU A 30 31.32 -14.26 -10.25
CA LEU A 30 31.70 -13.82 -11.59
C LEU A 30 33.01 -14.47 -12.11
N GLY A 31 33.28 -15.72 -11.72
CA GLY A 31 34.47 -16.47 -12.09
C GLY A 31 35.66 -16.31 -11.14
N GLY A 32 35.51 -15.56 -10.05
CA GLY A 32 36.48 -15.50 -8.96
C GLY A 32 36.35 -16.69 -8.01
N ASP A 33 37.38 -16.88 -7.17
CA ASP A 33 37.40 -17.95 -6.15
C ASP A 33 36.77 -17.51 -4.83
N TYR A 34 36.78 -16.21 -4.55
CA TYR A 34 36.25 -15.59 -3.32
C TYR A 34 36.03 -14.09 -3.52
N TYR A 35 35.30 -13.47 -2.58
CA TYR A 35 35.19 -12.03 -2.39
C TYR A 35 35.65 -11.67 -0.97
N VAL A 36 36.14 -10.46 -0.74
CA VAL A 36 36.46 -9.97 0.61
C VAL A 36 35.39 -8.95 1.00
N ASP A 37 34.61 -9.29 2.00
CA ASP A 37 33.58 -8.45 2.56
C ASP A 37 34.08 -7.71 3.82
N PHE A 38 33.80 -6.44 3.95
CA PHE A 38 34.21 -5.58 5.07
C PHE A 38 33.05 -5.11 5.93
N ALA A 39 31.81 -5.58 5.64
CA ALA A 39 30.63 -5.17 6.37
C ALA A 39 30.46 -5.87 7.73
N ASP A 40 31.22 -6.94 7.99
CA ASP A 40 31.18 -7.67 9.27
C ASP A 40 32.20 -7.06 10.24
N ASP A 41 31.74 -6.27 11.20
CA ASP A 41 32.58 -5.63 12.24
C ASP A 41 33.36 -6.62 13.07
N ASN A 42 32.96 -7.90 13.09
CA ASN A 42 33.70 -8.97 13.75
C ASN A 42 34.96 -9.37 12.96
N ALA A 43 35.13 -8.89 11.74
CA ALA A 43 36.26 -9.15 10.86
C ALA A 43 36.79 -7.84 10.25
N PRO A 44 37.32 -6.91 11.05
CA PRO A 44 37.71 -5.56 10.61
C PRO A 44 38.78 -5.55 9.51
N ASP A 45 39.57 -6.62 9.38
CA ASP A 45 40.56 -6.79 8.30
C ASP A 45 39.95 -7.39 7.01
N GLY A 46 38.63 -7.56 6.98
CA GLY A 46 37.87 -8.17 5.90
C GLY A 46 37.67 -9.68 6.06
N LYS A 47 36.48 -10.15 5.70
CA LYS A 47 36.06 -11.55 5.73
C LYS A 47 36.12 -12.14 4.33
N VAL A 48 36.89 -13.19 4.15
CA VAL A 48 36.90 -13.94 2.88
C VAL A 48 35.59 -14.75 2.79
N VAL A 49 34.77 -14.46 1.80
CA VAL A 49 33.46 -15.08 1.58
C VAL A 49 33.41 -15.81 0.25
N ARG A 50 32.55 -16.83 0.17
CA ARG A 50 32.31 -17.71 -0.97
C ARG A 50 30.85 -17.77 -1.30
N LEU A 51 30.46 -18.54 -2.32
CA LEU A 51 29.07 -18.76 -2.68
C LEU A 51 28.25 -19.27 -1.48
N GLY A 52 27.17 -18.55 -1.16
CA GLY A 52 26.25 -18.84 -0.06
C GLY A 52 26.65 -18.24 1.29
N ASP A 53 27.82 -17.58 1.38
CA ASP A 53 28.19 -16.86 2.59
C ASP A 53 27.46 -15.49 2.64
N GLU A 54 27.17 -15.03 3.86
CA GLU A 54 26.49 -13.76 4.14
C GLU A 54 27.47 -12.59 3.99
N ILE A 55 26.99 -11.53 3.34
CA ILE A 55 27.72 -10.28 3.07
C ILE A 55 26.84 -9.06 3.30
N ALA A 56 27.45 -7.90 3.47
CA ALA A 56 26.85 -6.58 3.55
C ALA A 56 25.97 -6.36 4.79
N TYR A 57 25.06 -7.25 5.12
CA TYR A 57 24.26 -7.21 6.35
C TYR A 57 23.71 -8.60 6.71
N HIS A 58 23.53 -8.82 8.01
CA HIS A 58 22.82 -9.98 8.55
C HIS A 58 22.14 -9.59 9.86
N ASN A 59 20.81 -9.54 9.88
CA ASN A 59 20.06 -9.21 11.09
C ASN A 59 18.87 -10.15 11.31
N SER A 60 18.43 -10.23 12.55
CA SER A 60 17.24 -10.96 12.96
C SER A 60 16.27 -10.03 13.70
N THR A 61 15.00 -10.11 13.36
CA THR A 61 13.93 -9.33 13.97
C THR A 61 12.82 -10.24 14.46
N THR A 62 12.24 -9.95 15.62
CA THR A 62 11.00 -10.58 16.08
C THR A 62 9.92 -9.53 16.20
N VAL A 63 8.72 -9.89 15.77
CA VAL A 63 7.51 -9.07 15.92
C VAL A 63 6.48 -9.88 16.68
N ASP A 64 6.08 -9.39 17.85
CA ASP A 64 5.06 -9.98 18.69
C ASP A 64 3.82 -9.09 18.74
N TRP A 65 2.69 -9.66 18.35
CA TRP A 65 1.40 -8.96 18.31
C TRP A 65 0.38 -9.67 19.19
N PHE A 66 -0.32 -8.89 20.01
CA PHE A 66 -1.51 -9.34 20.73
C PHE A 66 -2.63 -8.32 20.57
N GLY A 67 -3.84 -8.80 20.27
CA GLY A 67 -5.02 -7.97 20.11
C GLY A 67 -6.28 -8.60 20.67
N ALA A 68 -7.24 -7.77 21.05
CA ALA A 68 -8.58 -8.17 21.44
C ALA A 68 -9.60 -7.18 20.89
N PHE A 69 -10.78 -7.68 20.51
CA PHE A 69 -11.87 -6.84 20.04
C PHE A 69 -13.25 -7.32 20.50
N LEU A 70 -14.16 -6.36 20.56
CA LEU A 70 -15.59 -6.57 20.71
C LEU A 70 -16.32 -5.88 19.56
N GLN A 71 -17.24 -6.60 18.93
CA GLN A 71 -18.13 -6.07 17.89
C GLN A 71 -19.58 -6.41 18.26
N GLY A 72 -20.47 -5.45 18.05
CA GLY A 72 -21.91 -5.60 18.19
C GLY A 72 -22.63 -5.25 16.91
N LYS A 73 -23.69 -5.99 16.61
CA LYS A 73 -24.64 -5.74 15.53
C LYS A 73 -26.04 -5.68 16.13
N TYR A 74 -26.80 -4.64 15.81
CA TYR A 74 -28.13 -4.44 16.36
C TYR A 74 -29.11 -4.05 15.27
N ASP A 75 -30.09 -4.92 15.04
CA ASP A 75 -31.15 -4.75 14.06
C ASP A 75 -32.46 -4.40 14.78
N VAL A 76 -32.96 -3.21 14.55
CA VAL A 76 -34.19 -2.72 15.17
C VAL A 76 -35.05 -1.92 14.18
N ALA A 77 -36.25 -2.39 13.94
CA ALA A 77 -37.20 -1.79 13.00
C ALA A 77 -36.55 -1.56 11.61
N LYS A 78 -36.33 -0.29 11.25
CA LYS A 78 -35.70 0.12 9.98
C LYS A 78 -34.20 0.36 10.09
N PHE A 79 -33.60 0.18 11.26
CA PHE A 79 -32.18 0.43 11.51
C PHE A 79 -31.40 -0.87 11.62
N ASN A 80 -30.26 -0.91 10.91
CA ASN A 80 -29.21 -1.88 11.11
C ASN A 80 -27.99 -1.10 11.63
N LEU A 81 -27.61 -1.33 12.87
CA LEU A 81 -26.52 -0.63 13.54
C LEU A 81 -25.36 -1.59 13.82
N TYR A 82 -24.15 -1.09 13.77
CA TYR A 82 -22.98 -1.84 14.23
C TYR A 82 -22.01 -0.94 14.96
N GLY A 83 -21.24 -1.54 15.87
CA GLY A 83 -20.14 -0.90 16.55
C GLY A 83 -19.05 -1.90 16.85
N MET A 84 -17.80 -1.45 16.81
CA MET A 84 -16.62 -2.25 17.10
C MET A 84 -15.62 -1.42 17.92
N GLY A 85 -15.05 -2.01 18.96
CA GLY A 85 -13.89 -1.51 19.66
C GLY A 85 -12.81 -2.58 19.77
N GLY A 86 -11.55 -2.19 19.63
CA GLY A 86 -10.42 -3.11 19.75
C GLY A 86 -9.19 -2.41 20.33
N ILE A 87 -8.35 -3.20 20.96
CA ILE A 87 -7.04 -2.79 21.48
C ILE A 87 -6.02 -3.82 21.04
N SER A 88 -4.81 -3.36 20.73
CA SER A 88 -3.69 -4.24 20.44
C SER A 88 -2.38 -3.67 20.95
N THR A 89 -1.43 -4.56 21.17
CA THR A 89 -0.05 -4.22 21.53
C THR A 89 0.91 -4.96 20.60
N ILE A 90 2.00 -4.31 20.22
CA ILE A 90 3.05 -4.86 19.39
C ILE A 90 4.40 -4.61 20.07
N GLY A 91 5.26 -5.62 20.04
CA GLY A 91 6.65 -5.55 20.48
C GLY A 91 7.59 -5.88 19.33
N TYR A 92 8.72 -5.22 19.32
CA TYR A 92 9.79 -5.43 18.34
C TYR A 92 11.10 -5.77 19.03
N THR A 93 11.83 -6.74 18.47
CA THR A 93 13.23 -6.98 18.82
C THR A 93 14.08 -6.96 17.57
N TYR A 94 15.32 -6.55 17.70
CA TYR A 94 16.29 -6.48 16.62
C TYR A 94 17.64 -6.99 17.11
N LYS A 95 18.35 -7.69 16.25
CA LYS A 95 19.72 -8.13 16.50
C LYS A 95 20.52 -8.07 15.22
N ASP A 96 21.60 -7.30 15.24
CA ASP A 96 22.62 -7.29 14.19
C ASP A 96 23.66 -8.39 14.46
N HIS A 97 23.86 -9.28 13.49
CA HIS A 97 24.84 -10.36 13.60
C HIS A 97 26.25 -9.93 13.16
N PHE A 98 26.35 -8.80 12.44
CA PHE A 98 27.62 -8.25 11.98
C PHE A 98 28.21 -7.25 12.99
N SER A 99 27.40 -6.68 13.86
CA SER A 99 27.89 -5.83 14.96
C SER A 99 28.75 -6.63 15.94
N VAL A 100 29.79 -5.99 16.45
CA VAL A 100 30.69 -6.57 17.50
C VAL A 100 29.90 -6.86 18.78
N GLU A 101 28.97 -5.98 19.15
CA GLU A 101 28.25 -6.09 20.42
C GLU A 101 27.21 -7.22 20.41
N LYS A 102 26.61 -7.52 19.25
CA LYS A 102 25.59 -8.59 19.06
C LYS A 102 24.49 -8.62 20.13
N GLU A 103 24.19 -7.50 20.71
CA GLU A 103 23.17 -7.41 21.73
C GLU A 103 21.77 -7.49 21.10
N LEU A 104 20.83 -8.11 21.82
CA LEU A 104 19.42 -8.07 21.46
C LEU A 104 18.85 -6.72 21.89
N VAL A 105 18.41 -5.95 20.94
CA VAL A 105 17.71 -4.69 21.16
C VAL A 105 16.22 -4.97 21.28
N GLU A 106 15.58 -4.45 22.32
CA GLU A 106 14.13 -4.55 22.55
C GLU A 106 13.54 -3.15 22.64
N ALA A 107 12.46 -2.90 21.89
CA ALA A 107 11.68 -1.69 22.02
C ALA A 107 10.53 -1.90 22.99
N ASP A 108 10.10 -0.83 23.65
CA ASP A 108 8.90 -0.85 24.48
C ASP A 108 7.67 -1.23 23.68
N ASN A 109 6.75 -1.96 24.31
CA ASN A 109 5.51 -2.37 23.66
C ASN A 109 4.64 -1.16 23.28
N ILE A 110 4.26 -1.07 22.01
CA ILE A 110 3.42 -0.01 21.47
C ILE A 110 1.96 -0.46 21.51
N THR A 111 1.11 0.31 22.18
CA THR A 111 -0.31 0.02 22.28
C THR A 111 -1.10 0.88 21.31
N THR A 112 -2.06 0.26 20.62
CA THR A 112 -2.99 0.92 19.70
C THR A 112 -4.43 0.56 20.03
N PHE A 113 -5.35 1.43 19.64
CA PHE A 113 -6.77 1.12 19.73
C PHE A 113 -7.53 1.53 18.48
N GLN A 114 -8.70 0.93 18.30
CA GLN A 114 -9.61 1.27 17.23
C GLN A 114 -11.04 1.31 17.74
N ILE A 115 -11.81 2.22 17.16
CA ILE A 115 -13.26 2.28 17.32
C ILE A 115 -13.90 2.57 15.98
N LYS A 116 -14.90 1.78 15.61
CA LYS A 116 -15.67 1.95 14.37
C LYS A 116 -17.14 1.78 14.68
N GLY A 117 -17.97 2.50 13.97
CA GLY A 117 -19.41 2.32 14.07
C GLY A 117 -20.13 2.89 12.87
N GLY A 118 -21.31 2.43 12.66
CA GLY A 118 -22.13 2.88 11.56
C GLY A 118 -23.57 2.38 11.68
N GLY A 119 -24.36 2.86 10.74
CA GLY A 119 -25.74 2.46 10.66
C GLY A 119 -26.30 2.65 9.28
N ARG A 120 -27.27 1.81 8.98
CA ARG A 120 -28.13 1.88 7.79
C ARG A 120 -29.56 2.14 8.25
N TYR A 121 -30.22 3.04 7.58
CA TYR A 121 -31.66 3.28 7.71
C TYR A 121 -32.37 2.86 6.43
N ASN A 122 -33.24 1.88 6.51
CA ASN A 122 -34.07 1.39 5.40
C ASN A 122 -35.30 2.30 5.27
N LEU A 123 -35.33 3.16 4.25
CA LEU A 123 -36.45 4.04 3.97
C LEU A 123 -37.69 3.20 3.56
N ASP A 124 -37.44 2.26 2.64
CA ASP A 124 -38.40 1.25 2.18
C ASP A 124 -37.63 -0.04 1.77
N ASP A 125 -38.31 -0.96 1.07
CA ASP A 125 -37.74 -2.24 0.63
C ASP A 125 -36.64 -2.10 -0.45
N ARG A 126 -36.47 -0.91 -1.04
CA ARG A 126 -35.56 -0.62 -2.15
C ARG A 126 -34.51 0.41 -1.82
N MET A 127 -34.82 1.33 -0.93
CA MET A 127 -33.95 2.47 -0.63
C MET A 127 -33.44 2.43 0.79
N SER A 128 -32.14 2.67 0.94
CA SER A 128 -31.52 2.87 2.24
C SER A 128 -30.49 4.00 2.20
N ALA A 129 -30.27 4.61 3.36
CA ALA A 129 -29.15 5.52 3.60
C ALA A 129 -28.25 4.94 4.68
N PHE A 130 -26.96 5.22 4.60
CA PHE A 130 -25.99 4.75 5.59
C PHE A 130 -24.98 5.81 5.96
N ALA A 131 -24.40 5.66 7.15
CA ALA A 131 -23.29 6.45 7.62
C ALA A 131 -22.33 5.57 8.40
N ASN A 132 -21.03 5.77 8.17
CA ASN A 132 -19.94 5.07 8.84
C ASN A 132 -18.94 6.09 9.40
N ILE A 133 -18.42 5.81 10.58
CA ILE A 133 -17.34 6.57 11.19
C ILE A 133 -16.28 5.61 11.74
N GLY A 134 -15.02 6.02 11.74
CA GLY A 134 -13.93 5.21 12.27
C GLY A 134 -12.79 6.06 12.78
N TYR A 135 -12.22 5.61 13.88
CA TYR A 135 -10.92 6.01 14.39
C TYR A 135 -10.06 4.76 14.56
N VAL A 136 -8.91 4.73 13.94
CA VAL A 136 -7.99 3.59 14.00
C VAL A 136 -6.58 4.12 14.24
N GLN A 137 -5.89 3.54 15.21
CA GLN A 137 -4.44 3.69 15.34
C GLN A 137 -3.73 2.49 14.70
N LYS A 138 -2.63 2.76 14.02
CA LYS A 138 -1.70 1.78 13.49
C LYS A 138 -0.34 2.04 14.12
N PRO A 139 0.36 1.03 14.66
CA PRO A 139 1.69 1.23 15.18
C PRO A 139 2.65 1.60 14.05
N PRO A 140 3.74 2.34 14.33
CA PRO A 140 4.80 2.57 13.37
C PRO A 140 5.44 1.25 12.91
N ILE A 141 6.04 1.26 11.74
CA ILE A 141 6.82 0.11 11.24
C ILE A 141 8.11 -0.04 12.03
N LEU A 142 8.73 -1.23 11.97
CA LEU A 142 9.96 -1.53 12.71
C LEU A 142 11.02 -0.46 12.55
N ASP A 143 11.32 -0.05 11.31
CA ASP A 143 12.40 0.90 11.00
C ASP A 143 12.22 2.28 11.64
N ASN A 144 10.99 2.66 11.99
CA ASN A 144 10.68 3.88 12.75
C ASN A 144 10.70 3.66 14.27
N VAL A 145 10.87 2.42 14.73
CA VAL A 145 10.94 2.05 16.16
C VAL A 145 12.35 1.67 16.55
N ILE A 146 13.02 0.86 15.73
CA ILE A 146 14.42 0.47 15.91
C ILE A 146 15.12 0.77 14.59
N ALA A 147 16.02 1.74 14.62
CA ALA A 147 16.84 2.10 13.46
C ALA A 147 17.81 0.98 13.12
N TYR A 148 18.37 1.02 11.91
CA TYR A 148 19.29 0.00 11.40
C TYR A 148 20.55 -0.18 12.26
N ASP A 149 21.01 0.87 12.93
CA ASP A 149 22.13 0.86 13.89
C ASP A 149 21.76 0.32 15.28
N GLY A 150 20.50 -0.12 15.48
CA GLY A 150 19.98 -0.61 16.75
C GLY A 150 19.49 0.50 17.70
N THR A 151 19.52 1.76 17.29
CA THR A 151 18.99 2.86 18.11
C THR A 151 17.47 2.74 18.23
N VAL A 152 16.95 2.76 19.47
CA VAL A 152 15.51 2.70 19.76
C VAL A 152 14.93 4.10 19.82
N SER A 153 13.88 4.35 19.03
CA SER A 153 13.11 5.59 19.07
C SER A 153 12.40 5.75 20.42
N GLN A 154 12.49 6.93 21.00
CA GLN A 154 11.81 7.25 22.25
C GLN A 154 10.37 7.68 21.95
N ASP A 155 9.39 6.85 22.35
CA ASP A 155 7.94 7.13 22.22
C ASP A 155 7.47 7.41 20.76
N PRO A 156 7.64 6.45 19.85
CA PRO A 156 7.24 6.64 18.45
C PRO A 156 5.72 6.79 18.32
N ASP A 157 5.29 7.80 17.55
CA ASP A 157 3.87 8.10 17.36
C ASP A 157 3.14 7.01 16.58
N ASN A 158 1.95 6.65 17.06
CA ASN A 158 1.01 5.82 16.28
C ASN A 158 0.41 6.62 15.13
N GLU A 159 0.37 6.05 13.94
CA GLU A 159 -0.40 6.58 12.83
C GLU A 159 -1.91 6.56 13.16
N LYS A 160 -2.66 7.57 12.71
CA LYS A 160 -4.09 7.73 13.05
C LYS A 160 -4.93 7.88 11.78
N PHE A 161 -5.93 7.03 11.63
CA PHE A 161 -6.94 7.15 10.59
C PHE A 161 -8.25 7.65 11.20
N ILE A 162 -8.74 8.78 10.72
CA ILE A 162 -10.04 9.35 11.09
C ILE A 162 -10.90 9.38 9.84
N SER A 163 -11.91 8.54 9.77
CA SER A 163 -12.73 8.37 8.57
C SER A 163 -14.21 8.58 8.83
N ASN A 164 -14.88 9.13 7.84
CA ASN A 164 -16.33 9.13 7.76
C ASN A 164 -16.79 8.88 6.32
N GLU A 165 -17.89 8.17 6.17
CA GLU A 165 -18.54 7.87 4.91
C GLU A 165 -20.04 8.03 5.06
N PHE A 166 -20.67 8.62 4.06
CA PHE A 166 -22.12 8.75 3.96
C PHE A 166 -22.57 8.29 2.59
N GLY A 167 -23.69 7.62 2.54
CA GLY A 167 -24.18 7.15 1.26
C GLY A 167 -25.65 6.75 1.26
N GLY A 168 -26.07 6.36 0.06
CA GLY A 168 -27.39 5.80 -0.17
C GLY A 168 -27.33 4.67 -1.18
N GLU A 169 -28.28 3.78 -1.08
CA GLU A 169 -28.42 2.64 -1.96
C GLU A 169 -29.87 2.54 -2.48
N TYR A 170 -29.97 2.17 -3.74
CA TYR A 170 -31.22 1.77 -4.36
C TYR A 170 -31.06 0.37 -4.94
N ASN A 171 -31.96 -0.54 -4.57
CA ASN A 171 -31.94 -1.92 -5.02
C ASN A 171 -33.33 -2.31 -5.54
N SER A 172 -33.37 -2.86 -6.75
CA SER A 172 -34.55 -3.49 -7.35
C SER A 172 -34.12 -4.73 -8.12
N ASP A 173 -35.09 -5.47 -8.67
CA ASP A 173 -34.80 -6.68 -9.44
C ASP A 173 -33.88 -6.45 -10.65
N LYS A 174 -33.84 -5.22 -11.18
CA LYS A 174 -33.08 -4.89 -12.40
C LYS A 174 -31.95 -3.89 -12.17
N VAL A 175 -31.99 -3.13 -11.11
CA VAL A 175 -31.04 -2.03 -10.88
C VAL A 175 -30.61 -2.01 -9.44
N SER A 176 -29.31 -2.05 -9.23
CA SER A 176 -28.66 -1.74 -7.96
C SER A 176 -27.74 -0.54 -8.17
N VAL A 177 -27.87 0.49 -7.33
CA VAL A 177 -27.00 1.68 -7.35
C VAL A 177 -26.62 2.00 -5.91
N LYS A 178 -25.32 2.20 -5.70
CA LYS A 178 -24.76 2.74 -4.46
C LYS A 178 -24.05 4.06 -4.79
N LEU A 179 -24.33 5.10 -4.02
CA LEU A 179 -23.62 6.36 -4.02
C LEU A 179 -23.03 6.58 -2.64
N SER A 180 -21.75 6.89 -2.55
CA SER A 180 -21.10 7.27 -1.29
C SER A 180 -20.19 8.48 -1.45
N SER A 181 -19.98 9.17 -0.34
CA SER A 181 -18.98 10.21 -0.18
C SER A 181 -18.15 9.90 1.06
N TYR A 182 -16.85 10.01 0.95
CA TYR A 182 -15.92 9.71 2.02
C TYR A 182 -14.97 10.89 2.32
N ASN A 183 -14.52 10.93 3.56
CA ASN A 183 -13.44 11.79 3.99
C ASN A 183 -12.61 11.03 5.04
N THR A 184 -11.34 10.78 4.71
CA THR A 184 -10.37 10.14 5.59
C THR A 184 -9.18 11.06 5.79
N GLN A 185 -8.81 11.29 7.02
CA GLN A 185 -7.55 11.90 7.42
C GLN A 185 -6.61 10.80 7.91
N TRP A 186 -5.42 10.74 7.36
CA TRP A 186 -4.32 9.92 7.81
C TRP A 186 -3.29 10.84 8.45
N LYS A 187 -3.13 10.73 9.75
CA LYS A 187 -2.26 11.61 10.55
C LYS A 187 -1.09 10.83 11.14
N ASP A 188 -0.03 11.57 11.38
CA ASP A 188 1.18 11.07 12.02
C ASP A 188 1.76 9.84 11.28
N ARG A 189 1.63 9.83 9.95
CA ARG A 189 2.16 8.75 9.13
C ARG A 189 3.68 8.74 9.19
N ASN A 190 4.23 7.57 9.41
CA ASN A 190 5.67 7.32 9.34
C ASN A 190 6.02 6.76 7.96
N LEU A 191 7.01 7.33 7.32
CA LEU A 191 7.51 6.92 6.01
C LEU A 191 9.02 6.79 6.06
N THR A 192 9.55 5.76 5.43
CA THR A 192 10.97 5.64 5.13
C THR A 192 11.17 5.91 3.64
N LYS A 193 12.08 6.81 3.31
CA LYS A 193 12.49 7.11 1.94
C LYS A 193 13.96 6.78 1.79
N SER A 194 14.33 6.11 0.71
CA SER A 194 15.71 5.84 0.36
C SER A 194 16.18 6.84 -0.68
N VAL A 195 17.35 7.42 -0.48
CA VAL A 195 17.99 8.35 -1.40
C VAL A 195 19.35 7.77 -1.80
N ASN A 196 19.62 7.66 -3.09
CA ASN A 196 20.93 7.24 -3.57
C ASN A 196 21.81 8.48 -3.80
N THR A 197 22.82 8.67 -3.00
CA THR A 197 23.69 9.86 -3.08
C THR A 197 24.74 9.76 -4.16
N GLY A 198 24.91 8.60 -4.78
CA GLY A 198 25.94 8.36 -5.80
C GLY A 198 27.37 8.48 -5.29
N GLN A 199 27.57 8.50 -3.97
CA GLN A 199 28.88 8.45 -3.33
C GLN A 199 29.19 7.01 -2.96
N GLY A 200 30.34 6.51 -3.37
CA GLY A 200 30.79 5.14 -3.10
C GLY A 200 30.66 4.16 -4.27
N ASP A 201 31.44 3.08 -4.22
CA ASP A 201 31.55 2.06 -5.28
C ASP A 201 30.30 1.15 -5.39
N SER A 202 29.36 1.22 -4.45
CA SER A 202 28.22 0.29 -4.32
C SER A 202 26.85 0.94 -4.41
N GLY A 203 26.74 2.22 -4.73
CA GLY A 203 25.46 2.91 -4.80
C GLY A 203 24.83 3.00 -3.41
N ASP A 204 25.51 3.68 -2.51
CA ASP A 204 25.10 3.84 -1.13
C ASP A 204 23.75 4.55 -1.06
N THR A 205 22.89 4.01 -0.24
CA THR A 205 21.53 4.46 -0.07
C THR A 205 21.40 5.08 1.31
N ASP A 206 21.26 6.39 1.35
CA ASP A 206 20.89 7.07 2.57
C ASP A 206 19.41 6.87 2.88
N ILE A 207 19.07 6.91 4.15
CA ILE A 207 17.71 6.65 4.61
C ILE A 207 17.17 7.92 5.31
N ILE A 208 15.97 8.32 4.91
CA ILE A 208 15.22 9.39 5.54
C ILE A 208 14.04 8.78 6.28
N TYR A 209 13.97 9.00 7.58
CA TYR A 209 12.84 8.62 8.42
C TYR A 209 11.92 9.82 8.60
N LEU A 210 10.80 9.83 7.88
CA LEU A 210 9.80 10.90 7.93
C LEU A 210 8.77 10.58 9.01
N THR A 211 8.48 11.56 9.85
CA THR A 211 7.46 11.49 10.89
C THR A 211 6.43 12.62 10.74
N GLY A 212 5.24 12.41 11.31
CA GLY A 212 4.21 13.43 11.32
C GLY A 212 3.62 13.77 9.95
N VAL A 213 3.79 12.90 8.96
CA VAL A 213 3.22 13.11 7.61
C VAL A 213 1.71 12.98 7.67
N ASN A 214 1.00 14.04 7.29
CA ASN A 214 -0.45 14.07 7.27
C ASN A 214 -1.00 14.04 5.85
N GLN A 215 -2.10 13.32 5.65
CA GLN A 215 -2.80 13.24 4.36
C GLN A 215 -4.31 13.38 4.54
N SER A 216 -4.95 14.01 3.56
CA SER A 216 -6.40 14.13 3.46
C SER A 216 -6.90 13.48 2.19
N HIS A 217 -7.81 12.52 2.32
CA HIS A 217 -8.42 11.76 1.22
C HIS A 217 -9.93 12.02 1.23
N LYS A 218 -10.43 12.74 0.23
CA LYS A 218 -11.86 13.07 0.09
C LYS A 218 -12.33 12.67 -1.29
N GLY A 219 -13.56 12.16 -1.37
CA GLY A 219 -14.11 11.81 -2.66
C GLY A 219 -15.54 11.33 -2.60
N TRP A 220 -16.02 10.93 -3.78
CA TRP A 220 -17.32 10.29 -3.95
C TRP A 220 -17.19 9.13 -4.94
N GLU A 221 -18.07 8.15 -4.78
CA GLU A 221 -18.10 6.93 -5.57
C GLU A 221 -19.53 6.58 -5.95
N VAL A 222 -19.68 6.08 -7.16
CA VAL A 222 -20.92 5.47 -7.65
C VAL A 222 -20.63 4.08 -8.15
N GLU A 223 -21.36 3.11 -7.66
CA GLU A 223 -21.38 1.76 -8.19
C GLU A 223 -22.78 1.41 -8.68
N SER A 224 -22.88 0.77 -9.83
CA SER A 224 -24.16 0.38 -10.39
C SER A 224 -24.09 -0.96 -11.11
N GLN A 225 -25.11 -1.79 -10.90
CA GLN A 225 -25.37 -3.01 -11.67
C GLN A 225 -26.77 -2.92 -12.27
N ILE A 226 -26.86 -3.11 -13.57
CA ILE A 226 -28.12 -2.96 -14.31
C ILE A 226 -28.34 -4.20 -15.18
N ALA A 227 -29.39 -4.95 -14.92
CA ALA A 227 -29.87 -6.02 -15.77
C ALA A 227 -30.64 -5.42 -16.96
N LEU A 228 -29.96 -5.12 -18.06
CA LEU A 228 -30.54 -4.54 -19.26
C LEU A 228 -31.49 -5.52 -19.95
N HIS A 229 -31.14 -6.78 -19.94
CA HIS A 229 -31.89 -7.90 -20.50
C HIS A 229 -31.55 -9.17 -19.72
N GLU A 230 -32.33 -10.22 -19.83
CA GLU A 230 -32.02 -11.53 -19.21
C GLU A 230 -30.62 -12.07 -19.58
N MET A 231 -30.15 -11.70 -20.77
CA MET A 231 -28.83 -12.09 -21.27
C MET A 231 -27.78 -10.98 -21.18
N VAL A 232 -28.10 -9.78 -20.66
CA VAL A 232 -27.18 -8.63 -20.74
C VAL A 232 -27.18 -7.84 -19.43
N ASP A 233 -26.01 -7.80 -18.78
CA ASP A 233 -25.79 -6.98 -17.60
C ASP A 233 -24.79 -5.85 -17.90
N LEU A 234 -25.05 -4.67 -17.37
CA LEU A 234 -24.15 -3.51 -17.38
C LEU A 234 -23.70 -3.23 -15.95
N ASN A 235 -22.38 -3.11 -15.75
CA ASN A 235 -21.77 -2.69 -14.51
C ASN A 235 -21.06 -1.36 -14.73
N LEU A 236 -21.26 -0.40 -13.83
CA LEU A 236 -20.60 0.89 -13.85
C LEU A 236 -19.99 1.17 -12.49
N ALA A 237 -18.78 1.68 -12.46
CA ALA A 237 -18.16 2.24 -11.27
C ALA A 237 -17.46 3.55 -11.61
N ILE A 238 -17.66 4.54 -10.78
CA ILE A 238 -17.04 5.87 -10.91
C ILE A 238 -16.49 6.22 -9.56
N SER A 239 -15.23 6.60 -9.50
CA SER A 239 -14.60 7.18 -8.31
C SER A 239 -13.93 8.49 -8.68
N ASN A 240 -14.15 9.51 -7.87
CA ASN A 240 -13.47 10.79 -8.02
C ASN A 240 -13.03 11.29 -6.65
N GLY A 241 -11.73 11.43 -6.48
CA GLY A 241 -11.09 11.82 -5.24
C GLY A 241 -10.21 13.05 -5.38
N VAL A 242 -9.91 13.65 -4.24
CA VAL A 242 -8.85 14.63 -4.04
C VAL A 242 -8.03 14.18 -2.85
N TRP A 243 -6.87 13.64 -3.11
CA TRP A 243 -5.95 13.14 -2.10
C TRP A 243 -4.70 13.99 -2.11
N LYS A 244 -4.35 14.53 -0.95
CA LYS A 244 -3.23 15.46 -0.81
C LYS A 244 -2.57 15.35 0.55
N PHE A 245 -1.32 15.76 0.62
CA PHE A 245 -0.63 16.02 1.87
C PHE A 245 -1.24 17.25 2.57
N ASP A 246 -1.24 17.25 3.90
CA ASP A 246 -1.86 18.28 4.76
C ASP A 246 -0.83 18.76 5.77
N GLY A 247 -0.02 19.72 5.35
CA GLY A 247 1.15 20.24 6.04
C GLY A 247 2.47 19.68 5.52
N ASP A 248 3.54 20.37 5.93
CA ASP A 248 4.91 19.95 5.69
C ASP A 248 5.28 18.84 6.69
N ALA A 249 6.29 18.03 6.37
CA ALA A 249 6.76 16.94 7.21
C ALA A 249 8.18 17.18 7.69
N LYS A 250 8.55 16.55 8.80
CA LYS A 250 9.92 16.48 9.29
C LYS A 250 10.49 15.09 9.06
N GLY A 251 11.79 15.02 8.87
CA GLY A 251 12.48 13.76 8.69
C GLY A 251 13.91 13.84 9.17
N ASP A 252 14.35 12.73 9.73
CA ASP A 252 15.74 12.51 10.11
C ASP A 252 16.46 11.86 8.92
N TYR A 253 17.39 12.59 8.37
CA TYR A 253 18.26 12.11 7.30
C TYR A 253 19.51 11.49 7.91
N GLN A 254 19.73 10.23 7.64
CA GLN A 254 20.91 9.51 8.07
C GLN A 254 21.91 9.44 6.92
N GLU A 255 22.98 10.24 7.04
CA GLU A 255 24.09 10.26 6.10
C GLU A 255 25.20 9.34 6.59
N MET A 256 25.57 8.36 5.78
CA MET A 256 26.68 7.46 6.08
C MET A 256 27.99 8.12 5.71
N GLU A 257 28.96 8.06 6.61
CA GLU A 257 30.32 8.55 6.40
C GLU A 257 31.23 7.40 5.94
N TYR A 258 31.98 7.62 4.86
CA TYR A 258 32.83 6.60 4.24
C TYR A 258 34.32 7.02 4.32
N ASN A 259 35.22 6.04 4.49
CA ASN A 259 36.64 6.23 4.32
C ASN A 259 37.05 6.20 2.84
N GLU A 260 38.40 6.40 2.57
CA GLU A 260 38.94 6.37 1.21
C GLU A 260 38.78 4.99 0.52
N ASP A 261 38.54 3.94 1.29
CA ASP A 261 38.35 2.56 0.81
C ASP A 261 36.85 2.21 0.62
N GLY A 262 35.92 3.19 0.81
CA GLY A 262 34.48 3.01 0.67
C GLY A 262 33.81 2.28 1.85
N GLN A 263 34.48 2.21 3.00
CA GLN A 263 33.93 1.59 4.20
C GLN A 263 33.18 2.61 5.04
N VAL A 264 32.05 2.22 5.62
CA VAL A 264 31.30 3.06 6.56
C VAL A 264 32.12 3.23 7.83
N ILE A 265 32.45 4.48 8.19
CA ILE A 265 33.22 4.85 9.37
C ILE A 265 32.42 5.65 10.40
N GLY A 266 31.22 6.06 10.04
CA GLY A 266 30.34 6.84 10.90
C GLY A 266 28.99 7.07 10.25
N GLN A 267 28.10 7.67 11.04
CA GLN A 267 26.78 8.09 10.61
C GLN A 267 26.45 9.42 11.26
N THR A 268 25.97 10.36 10.47
CA THR A 268 25.47 11.66 10.96
C THR A 268 23.97 11.72 10.71
N THR A 269 23.19 12.09 11.74
CA THR A 269 21.75 12.27 11.61
C THR A 269 21.43 13.77 11.66
N THR A 270 20.74 14.27 10.66
CA THR A 270 20.31 15.67 10.56
C THR A 270 18.80 15.75 10.33
N GLU A 271 18.10 16.53 11.18
CA GLU A 271 16.66 16.79 10.99
C GLU A 271 16.46 17.80 9.84
N TYR A 272 15.62 17.43 8.89
CA TYR A 272 15.17 18.30 7.78
C TYR A 272 13.66 18.46 7.83
N GLU A 273 13.19 19.56 7.22
CA GLU A 273 11.77 19.79 6.95
C GLU A 273 11.53 19.69 5.45
N TYR A 274 10.43 19.01 5.07
CA TYR A 274 10.07 18.74 3.68
C TYR A 274 8.76 19.43 3.30
N ALA A 275 8.79 20.19 2.20
CA ALA A 275 7.67 20.98 1.67
C ALA A 275 6.63 20.09 0.99
N LEU A 276 5.73 19.53 1.74
CA LEU A 276 4.69 18.61 1.25
C LEU A 276 3.29 19.23 1.18
N ASP A 277 3.03 20.35 1.86
CA ASP A 277 1.68 20.90 1.96
C ASP A 277 1.04 21.14 0.59
N GLY A 278 -0.12 20.51 0.38
CA GLY A 278 -0.90 20.62 -0.85
C GLY A 278 -0.46 19.71 -2.00
N LEU A 279 0.67 19.01 -1.89
CA LEU A 279 1.07 18.03 -2.90
C LEU A 279 0.02 16.93 -3.02
N LYS A 280 -0.21 16.48 -4.25
CA LYS A 280 -1.06 15.33 -4.52
C LYS A 280 -0.38 14.03 -4.08
N VAL A 281 -1.16 13.14 -3.49
CA VAL A 281 -0.69 11.78 -3.16
C VAL A 281 -0.55 11.01 -4.46
N GLY A 282 0.59 10.36 -4.65
CA GLY A 282 0.93 9.52 -5.78
C GLY A 282 0.37 8.10 -5.67
N ASP A 283 0.97 7.18 -6.40
CA ASP A 283 0.77 5.73 -6.42
C ASP A 283 -0.55 5.24 -7.02
N MET A 284 -1.62 6.03 -6.96
CA MET A 284 -2.93 5.64 -7.49
C MET A 284 -3.67 6.79 -8.18
N PRO A 285 -4.38 6.52 -9.28
CA PRO A 285 -5.26 7.49 -9.92
C PRO A 285 -6.39 7.96 -8.99
N GLN A 286 -6.54 9.26 -8.83
CA GLN A 286 -7.60 9.85 -8.00
C GLN A 286 -8.96 9.91 -8.72
N THR A 287 -8.99 9.58 -10.01
CA THR A 287 -10.22 9.47 -10.81
C THR A 287 -10.20 8.18 -11.60
N SER A 288 -11.28 7.40 -11.49
CA SER A 288 -11.48 6.19 -12.29
C SER A 288 -12.92 6.06 -12.79
N TYR A 289 -13.05 5.60 -14.04
CA TYR A 289 -14.32 5.21 -14.66
C TYR A 289 -14.18 3.77 -15.14
N VAL A 290 -15.11 2.93 -14.74
CA VAL A 290 -15.14 1.52 -15.14
C VAL A 290 -16.51 1.21 -15.73
N GLY A 291 -16.54 0.69 -16.94
CA GLY A 291 -17.74 0.21 -17.61
C GLY A 291 -17.57 -1.25 -18.04
N GLY A 292 -18.46 -2.11 -17.58
CA GLY A 292 -18.44 -3.55 -17.88
C GLY A 292 -19.76 -4.01 -18.52
N LEU A 293 -19.68 -4.60 -19.70
CA LEU A 293 -20.82 -5.25 -20.34
C LEU A 293 -20.62 -6.77 -20.31
N THR A 294 -21.57 -7.45 -19.71
CA THR A 294 -21.61 -8.92 -19.67
C THR A 294 -22.74 -9.43 -20.55
N VAL A 295 -22.43 -10.35 -21.45
CA VAL A 295 -23.41 -11.03 -22.33
C VAL A 295 -23.41 -12.52 -22.03
N LYS A 296 -24.61 -13.09 -21.90
CA LYS A 296 -24.89 -14.53 -21.65
C LYS A 296 -25.69 -15.11 -22.83
N PRO A 297 -25.05 -15.32 -24.00
CA PRO A 297 -25.76 -15.65 -25.24
C PRO A 297 -26.40 -17.03 -25.25
N ILE A 298 -25.84 -17.97 -24.50
CA ILE A 298 -26.35 -19.32 -24.30
C ILE A 298 -26.14 -19.74 -22.85
N GLU A 299 -26.83 -20.77 -22.40
CA GLU A 299 -26.66 -21.31 -21.07
C GLU A 299 -25.19 -21.72 -20.79
N GLY A 300 -24.69 -21.35 -19.64
CA GLY A 300 -23.30 -21.64 -19.21
C GLY A 300 -22.24 -20.73 -19.82
N LEU A 301 -22.51 -19.95 -20.87
CA LEU A 301 -21.53 -19.04 -21.50
C LEU A 301 -21.72 -17.61 -21.01
N ARG A 302 -20.64 -17.03 -20.51
CA ARG A 302 -20.56 -15.63 -20.10
C ARG A 302 -19.37 -14.98 -20.79
N ILE A 303 -19.60 -13.85 -21.46
CA ILE A 303 -18.58 -13.02 -22.08
C ILE A 303 -18.69 -11.64 -21.48
N GLN A 304 -17.57 -11.06 -21.04
CA GLN A 304 -17.54 -9.73 -20.45
C GLN A 304 -16.43 -8.89 -21.11
N GLY A 305 -16.78 -7.67 -21.49
CA GLY A 305 -15.83 -6.63 -21.81
C GLY A 305 -15.82 -5.61 -20.67
N LEU A 306 -14.64 -5.28 -20.15
CA LEU A 306 -14.45 -4.36 -19.05
C LEU A 306 -13.49 -3.26 -19.50
N TYR A 307 -14.04 -2.05 -19.75
CA TYR A 307 -13.23 -0.88 -20.04
C TYR A 307 -13.00 -0.06 -18.78
N LYS A 308 -11.73 0.26 -18.51
CA LYS A 308 -11.27 1.04 -17.35
C LYS A 308 -10.53 2.26 -17.85
N TRP A 309 -10.89 3.43 -17.36
CA TRP A 309 -10.21 4.69 -17.68
C TRP A 309 -9.79 5.39 -16.39
N TYR A 310 -8.55 5.92 -16.38
CA TYR A 310 -7.90 6.50 -15.21
C TYR A 310 -7.35 7.89 -15.53
N ASP A 311 -7.49 8.81 -14.57
CA ASP A 311 -6.95 10.16 -14.65
C ASP A 311 -6.59 10.68 -13.25
N ASN A 312 -6.00 11.88 -13.21
CA ASN A 312 -5.53 12.48 -11.98
C ASN A 312 -4.61 11.53 -11.19
N HIS A 313 -3.75 10.85 -11.93
CA HIS A 313 -2.66 10.06 -11.37
C HIS A 313 -1.43 10.96 -11.28
N TYR A 314 -0.81 11.00 -10.11
CA TYR A 314 0.36 11.84 -9.83
C TYR A 314 1.52 10.93 -9.46
N SER A 315 2.73 11.36 -9.82
CA SER A 315 3.96 10.71 -9.37
C SER A 315 4.14 10.85 -7.86
N ASP A 316 4.86 9.92 -7.25
CA ASP A 316 5.36 10.12 -5.90
C ASP A 316 6.43 11.23 -5.91
N TRP A 317 6.63 11.89 -4.80
CA TRP A 317 7.62 12.94 -4.64
C TRP A 317 8.98 12.37 -4.22
N SER A 318 10.06 13.08 -4.59
CA SER A 318 11.42 12.78 -4.15
C SER A 318 11.86 13.73 -3.04
N PRO A 319 12.46 13.24 -1.94
CA PRO A 319 12.97 14.08 -0.85
C PRO A 319 13.95 15.13 -1.29
N ASP A 320 14.86 14.79 -2.20
CA ASP A 320 15.95 15.68 -2.68
C ASP A 320 15.45 17.00 -3.24
N SER A 321 14.21 17.03 -3.75
CA SER A 321 13.61 18.22 -4.36
C SER A 321 12.71 19.00 -3.42
N ARG A 322 12.49 18.52 -2.19
CA ARG A 322 11.46 19.05 -1.28
C ARG A 322 11.99 19.56 0.05
N GLU A 323 13.29 19.54 0.25
CA GLU A 323 13.89 20.08 1.46
C GLU A 323 13.58 21.58 1.61
N VAL A 324 13.20 22.00 2.83
CA VAL A 324 12.93 23.40 3.18
C VAL A 324 14.24 24.10 3.50
N SER A 325 15.02 24.40 2.44
CA SER A 325 16.26 25.17 2.54
C SER A 325 16.40 26.10 1.34
N GLY A 326 16.67 27.40 1.56
CA GLY A 326 16.82 28.37 0.48
C GLY A 326 15.53 28.59 -0.33
N ASP A 327 15.59 28.41 -1.64
CA ASP A 327 14.43 28.46 -2.55
C ASP A 327 13.64 27.14 -2.47
N VAL A 328 12.59 27.13 -1.67
CA VAL A 328 11.75 25.94 -1.43
C VAL A 328 10.87 25.64 -2.64
N ASP A 329 10.99 24.46 -3.19
CA ASP A 329 10.12 23.99 -4.25
C ASP A 329 8.77 23.52 -3.70
N ARG A 330 7.70 24.28 -4.02
CA ARG A 330 6.32 23.99 -3.66
C ARG A 330 5.44 23.68 -4.89
N ALA A 331 6.05 23.50 -6.06
CA ALA A 331 5.31 23.12 -7.26
C ALA A 331 4.69 21.73 -7.11
N GLN A 332 3.59 21.48 -7.80
CA GLN A 332 2.92 20.18 -7.78
C GLN A 332 3.80 19.12 -8.47
N VAL A 333 3.74 17.88 -7.94
CA VAL A 333 4.36 16.71 -8.58
C VAL A 333 3.79 16.47 -9.98
N TRP A 334 4.55 15.79 -10.83
CA TRP A 334 4.13 15.51 -12.19
C TRP A 334 2.82 14.70 -12.20
N LYS A 335 1.86 15.18 -13.00
CA LYS A 335 0.65 14.44 -13.32
C LYS A 335 0.92 13.54 -14.53
N THR A 336 0.78 12.23 -14.36
CA THR A 336 0.95 11.27 -15.44
C THR A 336 -0.17 11.41 -16.49
N PRO A 337 0.05 10.99 -17.74
CA PRO A 337 -1.00 10.95 -18.75
C PRO A 337 -2.16 10.06 -18.32
N SER A 338 -3.40 10.48 -18.61
CA SER A 338 -4.57 9.62 -18.47
C SER A 338 -4.49 8.45 -19.43
N TYR A 339 -5.03 7.31 -19.04
CA TYR A 339 -5.03 6.10 -19.86
C TYR A 339 -6.30 5.28 -19.69
N GLY A 340 -6.58 4.45 -20.70
CA GLY A 340 -7.67 3.48 -20.66
C GLY A 340 -7.18 2.10 -21.05
N LYS A 341 -7.83 1.05 -20.55
CA LYS A 341 -7.56 -0.33 -20.94
C LYS A 341 -8.82 -1.16 -21.01
N LEU A 342 -8.86 -2.04 -21.99
CA LEU A 342 -9.94 -3.00 -22.19
C LEU A 342 -9.48 -4.40 -21.77
N ASP A 343 -10.22 -5.01 -20.84
CA ASP A 343 -10.06 -6.41 -20.50
C ASP A 343 -11.25 -7.21 -21.03
N LEU A 344 -10.99 -8.40 -21.59
CA LEU A 344 -12.01 -9.32 -22.07
C LEU A 344 -11.96 -10.62 -21.28
N HIS A 345 -13.10 -11.08 -20.83
CA HIS A 345 -13.23 -12.29 -20.02
C HIS A 345 -14.28 -13.22 -20.61
N LEU A 346 -13.98 -14.51 -20.65
CA LEU A 346 -14.85 -15.56 -21.06
C LEU A 346 -14.92 -16.63 -19.98
N SER A 347 -16.11 -17.11 -19.67
CA SER A 347 -16.34 -18.27 -18.82
C SER A 347 -17.41 -19.14 -19.46
N TYR A 348 -17.12 -20.44 -19.62
CA TYR A 348 -18.08 -21.39 -20.18
C TYR A 348 -18.15 -22.65 -19.31
N LYS A 349 -19.33 -22.84 -18.71
CA LYS A 349 -19.66 -24.09 -18.03
C LYS A 349 -19.96 -25.13 -19.08
N LEU A 350 -19.08 -26.09 -19.22
CA LEU A 350 -19.23 -27.21 -20.17
C LEU A 350 -20.37 -28.15 -19.72
N PRO A 351 -21.00 -28.88 -20.65
CA PRO A 351 -21.93 -29.93 -20.29
C PRO A 351 -21.26 -30.95 -19.36
N THR A 352 -21.98 -31.36 -18.31
CA THR A 352 -21.50 -32.38 -17.37
C THR A 352 -21.26 -33.71 -18.07
N VAL A 353 -20.04 -34.26 -17.98
CA VAL A 353 -19.66 -35.55 -18.59
C VAL A 353 -19.13 -36.47 -17.51
N GLY A 354 -19.74 -37.62 -17.36
CA GLY A 354 -19.31 -38.65 -16.40
C GLY A 354 -19.36 -38.18 -14.94
N GLY A 355 -20.25 -37.23 -14.60
CA GLY A 355 -20.37 -36.66 -13.25
C GLY A 355 -19.37 -35.53 -12.95
N LEU A 356 -18.54 -35.14 -13.92
CA LEU A 356 -17.60 -34.05 -13.79
C LEU A 356 -18.23 -32.74 -14.27
N ASP A 357 -18.22 -31.73 -13.41
CA ASP A 357 -18.57 -30.35 -13.77
C ASP A 357 -17.31 -29.58 -14.17
N MET A 358 -17.27 -29.10 -15.39
CA MET A 358 -16.09 -28.40 -15.95
C MET A 358 -16.43 -26.97 -16.34
N THR A 359 -15.53 -26.07 -16.03
CA THR A 359 -15.62 -24.65 -16.45
C THR A 359 -14.33 -24.23 -17.15
N LEU A 360 -14.47 -23.85 -18.40
CA LEU A 360 -13.38 -23.23 -19.19
C LEU A 360 -13.40 -21.72 -18.94
N SER A 361 -12.26 -21.13 -18.60
CA SER A 361 -12.09 -19.68 -18.46
C SER A 361 -10.98 -19.16 -19.36
N GLY A 362 -11.16 -17.96 -19.87
CA GLY A 362 -10.16 -17.25 -20.66
C GLY A 362 -10.21 -15.77 -20.34
N HIS A 363 -9.03 -15.16 -20.20
CA HIS A 363 -8.91 -13.75 -19.89
C HIS A 363 -7.85 -13.14 -20.81
N LEU A 364 -8.20 -12.04 -21.47
CA LEU A 364 -7.30 -11.21 -22.26
C LEU A 364 -7.25 -9.85 -21.61
N PHE A 365 -6.13 -9.52 -20.98
CA PHE A 365 -5.90 -8.26 -20.30
C PHE A 365 -5.24 -7.26 -21.23
N ASN A 366 -5.58 -5.99 -21.09
CA ASN A 366 -5.11 -4.90 -21.94
C ASN A 366 -5.24 -5.27 -23.44
N ALA A 367 -6.46 -5.65 -23.86
CA ALA A 367 -6.73 -6.19 -25.19
C ALA A 367 -6.34 -5.22 -26.33
N LEU A 368 -6.35 -3.91 -26.07
CA LEU A 368 -5.94 -2.87 -27.04
C LEU A 368 -4.43 -2.69 -27.11
N ASP A 369 -3.67 -3.30 -26.18
CA ASP A 369 -2.20 -3.21 -26.07
C ASP A 369 -1.70 -1.78 -25.84
N ASP A 370 -2.48 -0.99 -25.09
CA ASP A 370 -2.11 0.39 -24.77
C ASP A 370 -0.90 0.42 -23.83
N VAL A 371 0.05 1.31 -24.14
CA VAL A 371 1.19 1.60 -23.27
C VAL A 371 0.79 2.72 -22.31
N TYR A 372 0.96 2.50 -21.02
CA TYR A 372 0.56 3.46 -19.99
C TYR A 372 1.57 3.50 -18.84
N VAL A 373 1.63 4.65 -18.18
CA VAL A 373 2.41 4.82 -16.93
C VAL A 373 1.55 4.29 -15.80
N GLN A 374 2.04 3.23 -15.16
CA GLN A 374 1.38 2.61 -14.01
C GLN A 374 1.77 3.30 -12.71
N ASP A 375 3.02 3.78 -12.63
CA ASP A 375 3.58 4.45 -11.47
C ASP A 375 4.74 5.35 -11.89
N ALA A 376 5.07 6.37 -11.07
CA ALA A 376 6.16 7.28 -11.34
C ALA A 376 6.69 7.94 -10.06
N VAL A 377 7.99 8.24 -10.04
CA VAL A 377 8.63 9.10 -9.03
C VAL A 377 9.09 10.38 -9.71
N ASP A 378 8.69 11.52 -9.18
CA ASP A 378 8.99 12.83 -9.73
C ASP A 378 10.37 13.33 -9.28
N ASN A 379 11.06 14.05 -10.15
CA ASN A 379 12.44 14.49 -9.95
C ASN A 379 13.38 13.36 -9.50
N SER A 380 13.23 12.18 -10.12
CA SER A 380 14.05 11.04 -9.80
C SER A 380 15.54 11.37 -9.95
N GLN A 381 16.34 10.96 -8.97
CA GLN A 381 17.79 11.08 -8.98
C GLN A 381 18.48 10.39 -10.16
N TYR A 382 17.77 9.47 -10.83
CA TYR A 382 18.28 8.77 -12.02
C TYR A 382 18.18 9.59 -13.29
N ASN A 383 17.47 10.73 -13.28
CA ASN A 383 17.46 11.63 -14.43
C ASN A 383 18.70 12.53 -14.40
N GLY A 384 19.33 12.72 -15.54
CA GLY A 384 20.54 13.52 -15.68
C GLY A 384 20.31 15.00 -16.03
N PHE A 385 19.07 15.48 -16.07
CA PHE A 385 18.75 16.82 -16.59
C PHE A 385 18.93 17.93 -15.57
N GLY A 386 18.62 17.70 -14.28
CA GLY A 386 18.92 18.62 -13.17
C GLY A 386 18.17 19.96 -13.20
N ASP A 387 17.14 20.10 -14.03
CA ASP A 387 16.38 21.35 -14.18
C ASP A 387 15.23 21.51 -13.17
N LYS A 388 14.99 20.51 -12.32
CA LYS A 388 13.92 20.44 -11.31
C LYS A 388 12.50 20.73 -11.83
N VAL A 389 12.28 20.57 -13.14
CA VAL A 389 10.94 20.71 -13.74
C VAL A 389 10.14 19.43 -13.52
N HIS A 390 8.95 19.55 -12.92
CA HIS A 390 8.04 18.42 -12.65
C HIS A 390 7.34 17.95 -13.93
N ALA A 391 8.05 17.16 -14.73
CA ALA A 391 7.63 16.70 -16.05
C ALA A 391 8.17 15.30 -16.35
N ALA A 392 7.65 14.68 -17.38
CA ALA A 392 7.99 13.31 -17.77
C ALA A 392 9.50 13.03 -17.93
N HIS A 393 10.28 14.01 -18.39
CA HIS A 393 11.72 13.82 -18.61
C HIS A 393 12.54 13.83 -17.29
N ASN A 394 11.95 14.30 -16.20
CA ASN A 394 12.54 14.29 -14.85
C ASN A 394 11.90 13.25 -13.93
N ALA A 395 11.04 12.40 -14.44
CA ALA A 395 10.40 11.34 -13.68
C ALA A 395 10.98 9.98 -14.03
N GLU A 396 11.17 9.15 -13.03
CA GLU A 396 11.29 7.71 -13.20
C GLU A 396 9.90 7.14 -13.42
N VAL A 397 9.71 6.36 -14.47
CA VAL A 397 8.38 5.82 -14.83
C VAL A 397 8.38 4.32 -14.88
N PHE A 398 7.33 3.72 -14.36
CA PHE A 398 7.06 2.29 -14.42
C PHE A 398 5.88 2.07 -15.38
N LEU A 399 6.15 1.34 -16.45
CA LEU A 399 5.13 1.05 -17.46
C LEU A 399 4.24 -0.10 -16.99
N GLY A 400 2.96 0.01 -17.31
CA GLY A 400 1.98 -1.02 -17.04
C GLY A 400 2.18 -2.27 -17.90
N THR A 401 1.59 -3.37 -17.45
CA THR A 401 1.70 -4.66 -18.12
C THR A 401 1.10 -4.60 -19.54
N PRO A 402 1.83 -5.06 -20.58
CA PRO A 402 1.33 -5.13 -21.93
C PRO A 402 0.20 -6.17 -22.07
N ARG A 403 -0.38 -6.27 -23.24
CA ARG A 403 -1.40 -7.28 -23.52
C ARG A 403 -0.90 -8.69 -23.18
N HIS A 404 -1.67 -9.38 -22.36
CA HIS A 404 -1.39 -10.77 -21.99
C HIS A 404 -2.68 -11.54 -21.78
N PHE A 405 -2.60 -12.86 -21.79
CA PHE A 405 -3.76 -13.71 -21.60
C PHE A 405 -3.47 -14.89 -20.67
N ASN A 406 -4.52 -15.41 -20.09
CA ASN A 406 -4.49 -16.71 -19.46
C ASN A 406 -5.72 -17.55 -19.85
N VAL A 407 -5.57 -18.88 -19.77
CA VAL A 407 -6.65 -19.84 -19.97
C VAL A 407 -6.62 -20.86 -18.85
N GLY A 408 -7.77 -21.16 -18.29
CA GLY A 408 -7.91 -22.10 -17.19
C GLY A 408 -9.05 -23.10 -17.43
N LEU A 409 -8.88 -24.31 -16.93
CA LEU A 409 -9.93 -25.33 -16.83
C LEU A 409 -10.09 -25.72 -15.37
N SER A 410 -11.29 -25.50 -14.83
CA SER A 410 -11.67 -25.96 -13.48
C SER A 410 -12.51 -27.23 -13.63
N VAL A 411 -12.18 -28.26 -12.86
CA VAL A 411 -12.90 -29.56 -12.83
C VAL A 411 -13.34 -29.83 -11.40
N ASN A 412 -14.64 -29.97 -11.18
CA ASN A 412 -15.22 -30.36 -9.90
C ASN A 412 -15.78 -31.78 -10.03
N PHE A 413 -15.48 -32.60 -9.06
CA PHE A 413 -15.82 -34.04 -9.01
C PHE A 413 -16.38 -34.44 -7.64
#